data_1575ff8067a6b30126b40b3330c39196
#
_entry.id   1575ff8067a6b30126b40b3330c39196
#
_cell.length_a   1.000
_cell.length_b   1.000
_cell.length_c   1.000
_cell.angle_alpha   90.00
_cell.angle_beta   90.00
_cell.angle_gamma   90.00
#
_symmetry.space_group_name_H-M   'P 1'
#
loop_
_entity.id
_entity.type
_entity.pdbx_description
1 polymer ?
#
loop_
_entity_poly.entity_id
_entity_poly.type
_entity_poly.pdbx_seq_one_letter_code
_entity_poly.pdbx_strand_id
1 'polypeptide(L)'
;MRLLRLRWAVRVTGSEQVADGPAILVGNHVSAMDPVAAVMSHWWRVTAFTKSEVFSKRGAIFFRLMGQIPLRRGDEEATHWAMHMAALSVAHGGKLGLYPEGTRSPDRRTLHRLHKRILIPVIEANPDVPVHAIVTTYPGRRHGRIRVDVRLSPRLDLDPRTMSADEITETVRLALISLGSFAYVDEYARDVKARRAAGQS
;
A
#
# COMPACT_ATOMS: atom_id res chain seq x y z
N MET A 1 -1.36 -11.50 -18.30
CA MET A 1 -0.87 -10.11 -18.20
C MET A 1 -0.99 -9.27 -19.49
N ARG A 2 -0.85 -9.82 -20.68
CA ARG A 2 -1.13 -9.08 -21.96
C ARG A 2 -2.56 -8.50 -22.00
N LEU A 3 -3.57 -9.23 -21.52
CA LEU A 3 -4.99 -8.79 -21.46
C LEU A 3 -5.22 -7.55 -20.56
N LEU A 4 -4.50 -7.42 -19.45
CA LEU A 4 -4.59 -6.22 -18.59
C LEU A 4 -4.03 -4.97 -19.28
N ARG A 5 -2.97 -5.12 -20.09
CA ARG A 5 -2.40 -4.02 -20.90
C ARG A 5 -3.35 -3.54 -22.01
N LEU A 6 -4.30 -4.33 -22.42
CA LEU A 6 -5.33 -3.89 -23.37
C LEU A 6 -6.32 -2.89 -22.76
N ARG A 7 -6.62 -3.02 -21.46
CA ARG A 7 -7.56 -2.14 -20.74
C ARG A 7 -6.87 -1.03 -19.93
N TRP A 8 -5.57 -1.18 -19.62
CA TRP A 8 -4.83 -0.28 -18.74
C TRP A 8 -3.59 0.28 -19.43
N ALA A 9 -3.41 1.61 -19.34
CA ALA A 9 -2.20 2.30 -19.75
C ALA A 9 -1.45 2.68 -18.46
N VAL A 10 -0.53 1.82 -18.04
CA VAL A 10 0.28 2.01 -16.81
C VAL A 10 1.53 2.80 -17.19
N ARG A 11 1.75 3.92 -16.49
CA ARG A 11 2.98 4.70 -16.51
C ARG A 11 3.64 4.57 -15.15
N VAL A 12 4.93 4.30 -15.13
CA VAL A 12 5.71 4.16 -13.90
C VAL A 12 6.85 5.17 -13.92
N THR A 13 7.10 5.80 -12.78
CA THR A 13 8.26 6.70 -12.57
C THR A 13 8.85 6.43 -11.19
N GLY A 14 10.18 6.50 -11.07
CA GLY A 14 10.91 6.30 -9.83
C GLY A 14 11.17 4.83 -9.47
N SER A 15 10.79 3.86 -10.33
CA SER A 15 11.04 2.44 -10.05
C SER A 15 12.54 2.11 -10.02
N GLU A 16 13.37 2.86 -10.71
CA GLU A 16 14.83 2.77 -10.72
C GLU A 16 15.47 3.13 -9.37
N GLN A 17 14.73 3.77 -8.50
CA GLN A 17 15.17 4.16 -7.16
C GLN A 17 15.01 3.03 -6.12
N VAL A 18 14.25 1.99 -6.47
CA VAL A 18 14.03 0.84 -5.60
C VAL A 18 14.96 -0.28 -6.04
N ALA A 19 15.98 -0.52 -5.23
CA ALA A 19 16.97 -1.57 -5.49
C ALA A 19 16.36 -2.97 -5.53
N ASP A 20 17.06 -3.91 -6.13
CA ASP A 20 16.76 -5.32 -5.99
C ASP A 20 16.91 -5.76 -4.52
N GLY A 21 16.11 -6.75 -4.10
CA GLY A 21 16.10 -7.21 -2.71
C GLY A 21 14.89 -6.73 -1.90
N PRO A 22 14.97 -6.79 -0.56
CA PRO A 22 13.86 -6.45 0.30
C PRO A 22 13.55 -4.95 0.26
N ALA A 23 12.26 -4.62 0.33
CA ALA A 23 11.81 -3.24 0.45
C ALA A 23 10.40 -3.18 1.06
N ILE A 24 10.11 -2.12 1.78
CA ILE A 24 8.78 -1.79 2.27
C ILE A 24 8.22 -0.65 1.40
N LEU A 25 7.15 -0.94 0.67
CA LEU A 25 6.47 0.01 -0.22
C LEU A 25 5.20 0.50 0.47
N VAL A 26 5.21 1.73 0.95
CA VAL A 26 4.05 2.31 1.66
C VAL A 26 3.24 3.16 0.70
N GLY A 27 1.96 2.80 0.51
CA GLY A 27 1.12 3.37 -0.53
C GLY A 27 -0.18 3.99 -0.06
N ASN A 28 -0.71 4.90 -0.89
CA ASN A 28 -2.10 5.33 -0.82
C ASN A 28 -3.03 4.22 -1.34
N HIS A 29 -4.27 4.18 -0.84
CA HIS A 29 -5.22 3.15 -1.25
C HIS A 29 -6.50 3.75 -1.82
N VAL A 30 -6.65 3.76 -3.12
CA VAL A 30 -7.82 4.34 -3.83
C VAL A 30 -8.61 3.33 -4.67
N SER A 31 -8.01 2.17 -4.95
CA SER A 31 -8.62 1.12 -5.80
C SER A 31 -8.27 -0.27 -5.30
N ALA A 32 -9.16 -1.24 -5.52
CA ALA A 32 -8.82 -2.65 -5.31
C ALA A 32 -7.70 -3.13 -6.24
N MET A 33 -7.38 -2.35 -7.27
CA MET A 33 -6.36 -2.68 -8.26
C MET A 33 -4.99 -2.06 -7.95
N ASP A 34 -4.84 -1.29 -6.85
CA ASP A 34 -3.56 -0.69 -6.49
C ASP A 34 -2.45 -1.73 -6.30
N PRO A 35 -2.68 -2.89 -5.62
CA PRO A 35 -1.67 -3.94 -5.53
C PRO A 35 -1.26 -4.51 -6.88
N VAL A 36 -2.22 -4.64 -7.81
CA VAL A 36 -1.93 -5.12 -9.17
C VAL A 36 -1.12 -4.09 -9.95
N ALA A 37 -1.44 -2.80 -9.80
CA ALA A 37 -0.69 -1.71 -10.41
C ALA A 37 0.76 -1.67 -9.89
N ALA A 38 0.96 -1.86 -8.58
CA ALA A 38 2.29 -1.95 -7.96
C ALA A 38 3.10 -3.13 -8.53
N VAL A 39 2.51 -4.32 -8.63
CA VAL A 39 3.16 -5.49 -9.26
C VAL A 39 3.47 -5.25 -10.74
N MET A 40 2.56 -4.61 -11.48
CA MET A 40 2.75 -4.31 -12.89
C MET A 40 3.83 -3.25 -13.15
N SER A 41 4.18 -2.46 -12.14
CA SER A 41 5.13 -1.35 -12.29
C SER A 41 6.54 -1.83 -12.63
N HIS A 42 6.96 -2.97 -12.08
CA HIS A 42 8.32 -3.49 -12.29
C HIS A 42 8.42 -5.03 -12.23
N TRP A 43 7.31 -5.77 -12.35
CA TRP A 43 7.25 -7.23 -12.24
C TRP A 43 7.75 -7.79 -10.88
N TRP A 44 7.81 -6.94 -9.86
CA TRP A 44 8.17 -7.37 -8.52
C TRP A 44 7.10 -8.30 -7.93
N ARG A 45 7.55 -9.30 -7.22
CA ARG A 45 6.68 -10.04 -6.32
C ARG A 45 6.50 -9.18 -5.07
N VAL A 46 5.33 -8.55 -4.96
CA VAL A 46 4.99 -7.72 -3.80
C VAL A 46 3.95 -8.47 -2.98
N THR A 47 4.33 -8.84 -1.76
CA THR A 47 3.41 -9.34 -0.74
C THR A 47 2.58 -8.18 -0.20
N ALA A 48 1.28 -8.38 0.02
CA ALA A 48 0.42 -7.36 0.64
C ALA A 48 -0.69 -8.05 1.45
N PHE A 49 -1.37 -7.27 2.29
CA PHE A 49 -2.51 -7.77 3.04
C PHE A 49 -3.75 -7.85 2.16
N THR A 50 -4.40 -8.99 2.19
CA THR A 50 -5.66 -9.23 1.46
C THR A 50 -6.72 -9.72 2.44
N LYS A 51 -7.97 -9.27 2.29
CA LYS A 51 -9.07 -9.71 3.15
C LYS A 51 -9.16 -11.24 3.16
N SER A 52 -9.28 -11.84 4.34
CA SER A 52 -9.34 -13.31 4.52
C SER A 52 -10.45 -13.97 3.69
N GLU A 53 -11.59 -13.28 3.50
CA GLU A 53 -12.73 -13.80 2.73
C GLU A 53 -12.42 -14.01 1.24
N VAL A 54 -11.36 -13.39 0.72
CA VAL A 54 -10.91 -13.60 -0.67
C VAL A 54 -10.30 -14.99 -0.84
N PHE A 55 -9.69 -15.53 0.25
CA PHE A 55 -9.04 -16.84 0.24
C PHE A 55 -10.02 -18.03 0.29
N SER A 56 -11.29 -17.82 0.57
CA SER A 56 -12.35 -18.82 0.51
C SER A 56 -13.02 -18.95 -0.86
N LYS A 57 -12.72 -18.04 -1.79
CA LYS A 57 -13.33 -17.99 -3.13
C LYS A 57 -12.50 -18.75 -4.17
N ARG A 58 -13.11 -19.06 -5.34
CA ARG A 58 -12.45 -19.77 -6.45
C ARG A 58 -11.11 -19.15 -6.91
N GLY A 59 -10.89 -17.85 -6.65
CA GLY A 59 -9.63 -17.15 -6.94
C GLY A 59 -8.55 -17.27 -5.87
N ALA A 60 -8.80 -18.01 -4.77
CA ALA A 60 -7.89 -18.10 -3.63
C ALA A 60 -6.47 -18.56 -4.01
N ILE A 61 -6.36 -19.51 -4.94
CA ILE A 61 -5.08 -20.03 -5.43
C ILE A 61 -4.20 -18.92 -6.01
N PHE A 62 -4.78 -17.96 -6.73
CA PHE A 62 -4.05 -16.81 -7.29
C PHE A 62 -3.43 -15.96 -6.20
N PHE A 63 -4.19 -15.62 -5.14
CA PHE A 63 -3.69 -14.80 -4.02
C PHE A 63 -2.63 -15.54 -3.21
N ARG A 64 -2.77 -16.87 -3.02
CA ARG A 64 -1.76 -17.70 -2.36
C ARG A 64 -0.46 -17.75 -3.17
N LEU A 65 -0.54 -17.98 -4.47
CA LEU A 65 0.63 -18.01 -5.37
C LEU A 65 1.32 -16.63 -5.47
N MET A 66 0.57 -15.55 -5.29
CA MET A 66 1.10 -14.20 -5.20
C MET A 66 1.71 -13.86 -3.84
N GLY A 67 1.71 -14.80 -2.87
CA GLY A 67 2.25 -14.58 -1.53
C GLY A 67 1.46 -13.55 -0.72
N GLN A 68 0.14 -13.40 -0.99
CA GLN A 68 -0.67 -12.44 -0.26
C GLN A 68 -1.00 -12.97 1.14
N ILE A 69 -0.92 -12.08 2.15
CA ILE A 69 -1.16 -12.40 3.56
C ILE A 69 -2.64 -12.17 3.88
N PRO A 70 -3.37 -13.21 4.36
CA PRO A 70 -4.75 -13.01 4.77
C PRO A 70 -4.84 -12.14 6.02
N LEU A 71 -5.71 -11.14 6.00
CA LEU A 71 -5.98 -10.27 7.13
C LEU A 71 -7.47 -10.33 7.48
N ARG A 72 -7.79 -10.79 8.70
CA ARG A 72 -9.14 -10.73 9.27
C ARG A 72 -9.25 -9.47 10.12
N ARG A 73 -10.10 -8.54 9.68
CA ARG A 73 -10.32 -7.29 10.40
C ARG A 73 -11.16 -7.53 11.65
N GLY A 74 -10.79 -6.85 12.75
CA GLY A 74 -11.48 -6.99 14.04
C GLY A 74 -11.06 -8.20 14.87
N ASP A 75 -10.12 -8.99 14.35
CA ASP A 75 -9.48 -10.11 15.03
C ASP A 75 -8.04 -9.69 15.33
N GLU A 76 -7.73 -9.50 16.60
CA GLU A 76 -6.44 -8.96 17.05
C GLU A 76 -5.32 -10.00 16.87
N GLU A 77 -5.60 -11.25 17.19
CA GLU A 77 -4.64 -12.36 17.04
C GLU A 77 -4.28 -12.57 15.56
N ALA A 78 -5.30 -12.61 14.69
CA ALA A 78 -5.09 -12.71 13.25
C ALA A 78 -4.33 -11.49 12.68
N THR A 79 -4.54 -10.31 13.26
CA THR A 79 -3.80 -9.10 12.87
C THR A 79 -2.34 -9.21 13.29
N HIS A 80 -2.06 -9.63 14.53
CA HIS A 80 -0.70 -9.84 15.03
C HIS A 80 0.05 -10.87 14.19
N TRP A 81 -0.58 -12.02 13.92
CA TRP A 81 -0.02 -13.04 13.04
C TRP A 81 0.31 -12.48 11.64
N ALA A 82 -0.61 -11.73 11.05
CA ALA A 82 -0.41 -11.15 9.72
C ALA A 82 0.77 -10.15 9.68
N MET A 83 0.92 -9.32 10.72
CA MET A 83 2.06 -8.41 10.84
C MET A 83 3.38 -9.17 10.98
N HIS A 84 3.40 -10.23 11.79
CA HIS A 84 4.57 -11.11 11.92
C HIS A 84 4.96 -11.76 10.59
N MET A 85 4.00 -12.30 9.85
CA MET A 85 4.24 -12.87 8.52
C MET A 85 4.73 -11.84 7.51
N ALA A 86 4.25 -10.61 7.60
CA ALA A 86 4.73 -9.50 6.77
C ALA A 86 6.19 -9.16 7.07
N ALA A 87 6.54 -9.05 8.35
CA ALA A 87 7.92 -8.81 8.78
C ALA A 87 8.86 -9.93 8.33
N LEU A 88 8.46 -11.19 8.50
CA LEU A 88 9.23 -12.35 8.02
C LEU A 88 9.41 -12.34 6.50
N SER A 89 8.38 -12.01 5.73
CA SER A 89 8.48 -11.91 4.27
C SER A 89 9.56 -10.92 3.83
N VAL A 90 9.65 -9.79 4.52
CA VAL A 90 10.68 -8.77 4.27
C VAL A 90 12.05 -9.26 4.69
N ALA A 91 12.18 -9.85 5.88
CA ALA A 91 13.44 -10.40 6.40
C ALA A 91 14.03 -11.49 5.48
N HIS A 92 13.18 -12.21 4.74
CA HIS A 92 13.59 -13.21 3.73
C HIS A 92 13.79 -12.60 2.32
N GLY A 93 13.97 -11.30 2.20
CA GLY A 93 14.29 -10.64 0.94
C GLY A 93 13.10 -10.25 0.07
N GLY A 94 11.87 -10.39 0.58
CA GLY A 94 10.65 -10.01 -0.14
C GLY A 94 10.40 -8.51 -0.15
N LYS A 95 9.58 -8.06 -1.11
CA LYS A 95 9.00 -6.71 -1.10
C LYS A 95 7.61 -6.75 -0.50
N LEU A 96 7.31 -5.82 0.40
CA LEU A 96 6.02 -5.73 1.09
C LEU A 96 5.32 -4.43 0.71
N GLY A 97 4.06 -4.54 0.28
CA GLY A 97 3.17 -3.40 0.05
C GLY A 97 2.28 -3.16 1.27
N LEU A 98 2.35 -1.97 1.84
CA LEU A 98 1.53 -1.52 2.96
C LEU A 98 0.59 -0.39 2.52
N TYR A 99 -0.66 -0.48 2.94
CA TYR A 99 -1.66 0.57 2.74
C TYR A 99 -2.16 1.05 4.11
N PRO A 100 -1.43 1.97 4.75
CA PRO A 100 -1.67 2.34 6.15
C PRO A 100 -2.95 3.13 6.39
N GLU A 101 -3.66 3.59 5.35
CA GLU A 101 -5.03 4.09 5.47
C GLU A 101 -6.03 3.00 5.95
N GLY A 102 -5.64 1.71 5.89
CA GLY A 102 -6.43 0.55 6.33
C GLY A 102 -7.69 0.27 5.52
N THR A 103 -8.11 1.17 4.68
CA THR A 103 -9.20 1.01 3.71
C THR A 103 -8.99 1.94 2.53
N ARG A 104 -9.70 1.70 1.43
CA ARG A 104 -9.63 2.59 0.25
C ARG A 104 -10.15 3.98 0.62
N SER A 105 -9.46 5.02 0.18
CA SER A 105 -9.93 6.41 0.32
C SER A 105 -11.36 6.58 -0.27
N PRO A 106 -12.22 7.36 0.37
CA PRO A 106 -13.55 7.68 -0.17
C PRO A 106 -13.51 8.53 -1.44
N ASP A 107 -12.42 9.24 -1.66
CA ASP A 107 -12.13 9.96 -2.90
C ASP A 107 -10.69 9.69 -3.35
N ARG A 108 -10.33 10.14 -4.54
CA ARG A 108 -9.02 9.83 -5.15
C ARG A 108 -7.99 10.95 -4.99
N ARG A 109 -8.31 12.00 -4.26
CA ARG A 109 -7.50 13.23 -4.14
C ARG A 109 -7.03 13.50 -2.72
N THR A 110 -7.54 12.75 -1.76
CA THR A 110 -7.30 12.94 -0.33
C THR A 110 -6.57 11.76 0.26
N LEU A 111 -5.49 12.04 0.97
CA LEU A 111 -4.83 11.09 1.86
C LEU A 111 -5.44 11.25 3.26
N HIS A 112 -5.78 10.14 3.87
CA HIS A 112 -6.36 10.09 5.21
C HIS A 112 -5.33 9.68 6.26
N ARG A 113 -5.69 9.85 7.55
CA ARG A 113 -4.85 9.46 8.68
C ARG A 113 -4.34 8.04 8.54
N LEU A 114 -3.04 7.86 8.77
CA LEU A 114 -2.36 6.58 8.66
C LEU A 114 -2.46 5.79 9.98
N HIS A 115 -2.69 4.49 9.89
CA HIS A 115 -2.72 3.59 11.05
C HIS A 115 -1.29 3.16 11.41
N LYS A 116 -0.74 3.69 12.50
CA LYS A 116 0.58 3.31 13.03
C LYS A 116 0.72 1.80 13.24
N ARG A 117 -0.32 1.13 13.76
CA ARG A 117 -0.35 -0.32 13.98
C ARG A 117 -0.14 -1.18 12.72
N ILE A 118 -0.31 -0.61 11.52
CA ILE A 118 -0.04 -1.30 10.25
C ILE A 118 1.39 -1.04 9.79
N LEU A 119 1.90 0.14 10.08
CA LEU A 119 3.17 0.64 9.56
C LEU A 119 4.34 0.29 10.48
N ILE A 120 4.24 0.66 11.75
CA ILE A 120 5.36 0.65 12.70
C ILE A 120 5.91 -0.76 12.97
N PRO A 121 5.09 -1.78 13.30
CA PRO A 121 5.63 -3.10 13.65
C PRO A 121 6.49 -3.74 12.57
N VAL A 122 6.18 -3.47 11.30
CA VAL A 122 6.93 -4.03 10.18
C VAL A 122 8.25 -3.28 9.97
N ILE A 123 8.25 -1.96 10.12
CA ILE A 123 9.45 -1.13 9.98
C ILE A 123 10.42 -1.40 11.13
N GLU A 124 9.94 -1.46 12.38
CA GLU A 124 10.76 -1.76 13.56
C GLU A 124 11.36 -3.17 13.52
N ALA A 125 10.62 -4.14 13.01
CA ALA A 125 11.13 -5.51 12.84
C ALA A 125 12.20 -5.65 11.74
N ASN A 126 12.31 -4.67 10.84
CA ASN A 126 13.23 -4.67 9.70
C ASN A 126 13.93 -3.31 9.53
N PRO A 127 14.72 -2.87 10.51
CA PRO A 127 15.23 -1.49 10.59
C PRO A 127 16.19 -1.10 9.47
N ASP A 128 16.84 -2.06 8.84
CA ASP A 128 17.82 -1.82 7.77
C ASP A 128 17.19 -1.87 6.36
N VAL A 129 15.94 -2.32 6.28
CA VAL A 129 15.23 -2.46 5.00
C VAL A 129 14.74 -1.09 4.51
N PRO A 130 15.02 -0.72 3.24
CA PRO A 130 14.59 0.54 2.71
C PRO A 130 13.05 0.65 2.63
N VAL A 131 12.55 1.80 3.04
CA VAL A 131 11.13 2.18 2.94
C VAL A 131 10.99 3.19 1.83
N HIS A 132 10.02 2.96 0.93
CA HIS A 132 9.69 3.87 -0.16
C HIS A 132 8.20 4.21 -0.14
N ALA A 133 7.86 5.46 -0.46
CA ALA A 133 6.47 5.80 -0.76
C ALA A 133 6.14 5.36 -2.20
N ILE A 134 4.95 4.79 -2.37
CA ILE A 134 4.40 4.46 -3.68
C ILE A 134 3.02 5.08 -3.85
N VAL A 135 2.83 5.87 -4.88
CA VAL A 135 1.54 6.51 -5.15
C VAL A 135 0.96 5.97 -6.43
N THR A 136 -0.28 5.49 -6.34
CA THR A 136 -1.07 5.06 -7.49
C THR A 136 -2.22 6.04 -7.71
N THR A 137 -2.31 6.59 -8.90
CA THR A 137 -3.40 7.49 -9.30
C THR A 137 -4.06 7.02 -10.60
N TYR A 138 -5.30 7.42 -10.78
CA TYR A 138 -6.15 7.05 -11.92
C TYR A 138 -6.68 8.32 -12.60
N PRO A 139 -5.87 9.01 -13.41
CA PRO A 139 -6.22 10.33 -13.96
C PRO A 139 -7.28 10.28 -15.09
N GLY A 140 -7.94 9.16 -15.29
CA GLY A 140 -8.99 9.03 -16.27
C GLY A 140 -8.72 7.96 -17.36
N ARG A 141 -9.21 8.19 -18.57
CA ARG A 141 -9.01 7.29 -19.70
C ARG A 141 -8.23 7.96 -20.82
N ARG A 142 -7.46 7.17 -21.57
CA ARG A 142 -6.81 7.58 -22.81
C ARG A 142 -6.98 6.48 -23.86
N HIS A 143 -7.52 6.81 -25.03
CA HIS A 143 -7.79 5.85 -26.11
C HIS A 143 -8.51 4.59 -25.63
N GLY A 144 -9.60 4.77 -24.85
CA GLY A 144 -10.39 3.68 -24.28
C GLY A 144 -9.76 2.95 -23.09
N ARG A 145 -8.48 3.18 -22.77
CA ARG A 145 -7.75 2.53 -21.66
C ARG A 145 -7.82 3.38 -20.41
N ILE A 146 -7.91 2.72 -19.26
CA ILE A 146 -7.78 3.38 -17.95
C ILE A 146 -6.30 3.75 -17.77
N ARG A 147 -6.02 5.03 -17.56
CA ARG A 147 -4.67 5.47 -17.17
C ARG A 147 -4.42 5.14 -15.71
N VAL A 148 -3.23 4.60 -15.46
CA VAL A 148 -2.73 4.32 -14.12
C VAL A 148 -1.32 4.89 -14.05
N ASP A 149 -1.13 5.91 -13.22
CA ASP A 149 0.19 6.49 -12.99
C ASP A 149 0.68 5.99 -11.62
N VAL A 150 1.81 5.29 -11.62
CA VAL A 150 2.50 4.78 -10.43
C VAL A 150 3.79 5.58 -10.26
N ARG A 151 3.97 6.19 -9.09
CA ARG A 151 5.17 6.94 -8.75
C ARG A 151 5.79 6.35 -7.49
N LEU A 152 7.12 6.21 -7.49
CA LEU A 152 7.88 5.75 -6.35
C LEU A 152 8.85 6.84 -5.90
N SER A 153 9.01 6.97 -4.60
CA SER A 153 9.98 7.89 -4.01
C SER A 153 11.38 7.25 -3.95
N PRO A 154 12.45 8.04 -3.79
CA PRO A 154 13.69 7.55 -3.21
C PRO A 154 13.42 6.84 -1.87
N ARG A 155 14.43 6.14 -1.36
CA ARG A 155 14.41 5.65 0.02
C ARG A 155 14.07 6.81 0.95
N LEU A 156 13.10 6.60 1.83
CA LEU A 156 12.77 7.57 2.88
C LEU A 156 13.88 7.56 3.92
N ASP A 157 14.20 8.75 4.44
CA ASP A 157 15.14 8.90 5.55
C ASP A 157 14.42 8.54 6.85
N LEU A 158 14.47 7.26 7.19
CA LEU A 158 13.83 6.66 8.35
C LEU A 158 14.84 5.80 9.09
N ASP A 159 14.97 6.03 10.40
CA ASP A 159 15.68 5.12 11.30
C ASP A 159 14.77 4.78 12.49
N PRO A 160 14.16 3.57 12.51
CA PRO A 160 13.27 3.18 13.60
C PRO A 160 13.98 2.95 14.94
N ARG A 161 15.31 2.98 14.97
CA ARG A 161 16.09 2.90 16.22
C ARG A 161 16.17 4.23 16.97
N THR A 162 16.00 5.34 16.26
CA THR A 162 16.15 6.70 16.78
C THR A 162 14.89 7.54 16.67
N MET A 163 14.03 7.23 15.71
CA MET A 163 12.79 7.96 15.45
C MET A 163 11.62 7.33 16.21
N SER A 164 10.76 8.17 16.76
CA SER A 164 9.49 7.76 17.34
C SER A 164 8.50 7.27 16.26
N ALA A 165 7.50 6.51 16.68
CA ALA A 165 6.42 6.07 15.80
C ALA A 165 5.67 7.23 15.12
N ASP A 166 5.59 8.39 15.79
CA ASP A 166 4.98 9.61 15.24
C ASP A 166 5.85 10.20 14.13
N GLU A 167 7.15 10.34 14.34
CA GLU A 167 8.09 10.87 13.35
C GLU A 167 8.16 10.00 12.11
N ILE A 168 8.20 8.67 12.27
CA ILE A 168 8.16 7.72 11.15
C ILE A 168 6.85 7.89 10.35
N THR A 169 5.72 7.94 11.05
CA THR A 169 4.41 8.08 10.40
C THR A 169 4.29 9.41 9.67
N GLU A 170 4.79 10.49 10.26
CA GLU A 170 4.79 11.82 9.67
C GLU A 170 5.67 11.88 8.43
N THR A 171 6.86 11.31 8.45
CA THR A 171 7.77 11.23 7.30
C THR A 171 7.10 10.50 6.13
N VAL A 172 6.46 9.36 6.41
CA VAL A 172 5.70 8.61 5.40
C VAL A 172 4.53 9.44 4.86
N ARG A 173 3.78 10.11 5.74
CA ARG A 173 2.64 10.95 5.36
C ARG A 173 3.06 12.07 4.41
N LEU A 174 4.11 12.80 4.76
CA LEU A 174 4.65 13.89 3.96
C LEU A 174 5.15 13.41 2.59
N ALA A 175 5.83 12.27 2.55
CA ALA A 175 6.28 11.66 1.30
C ALA A 175 5.11 11.29 0.38
N LEU A 176 4.04 10.70 0.91
CA LEU A 176 2.84 10.36 0.14
C LEU A 176 2.12 11.61 -0.39
N ILE A 177 1.99 12.66 0.45
CA ILE A 177 1.37 13.93 0.06
C ILE A 177 2.16 14.58 -1.08
N SER A 178 3.47 14.72 -0.90
CA SER A 178 4.36 15.34 -1.89
C SER A 178 4.33 14.57 -3.22
N LEU A 179 4.48 13.24 -3.16
CA LEU A 179 4.54 12.39 -4.34
C LEU A 179 3.21 12.34 -5.12
N GLY A 180 2.09 12.40 -4.39
CA GLY A 180 0.73 12.29 -4.94
C GLY A 180 0.02 13.61 -5.18
N SER A 181 0.55 14.71 -4.64
CA SER A 181 -0.13 16.02 -4.57
C SER A 181 -1.52 15.89 -3.93
N PHE A 182 -1.61 15.13 -2.83
CA PHE A 182 -2.84 14.90 -2.11
C PHE A 182 -3.15 16.06 -1.15
N ALA A 183 -4.45 16.40 -1.02
CA ALA A 183 -4.93 17.04 0.19
C ALA A 183 -4.86 16.06 1.35
N TYR A 184 -4.65 16.54 2.57
CA TYR A 184 -4.64 15.70 3.77
C TYR A 184 -5.85 15.99 4.66
N VAL A 185 -6.47 14.93 5.15
CA VAL A 185 -7.54 15.00 6.15
C VAL A 185 -7.14 14.14 7.34
N ASP A 186 -7.03 14.78 8.52
CA ASP A 186 -6.61 14.11 9.76
C ASP A 186 -7.75 13.30 10.40
N GLU A 187 -8.38 12.46 9.58
CA GLU A 187 -9.40 11.50 9.99
C GLU A 187 -9.17 10.17 9.28
N TYR A 188 -9.59 9.08 9.90
CA TYR A 188 -9.48 7.78 9.24
C TYR A 188 -10.47 7.65 8.08
N ALA A 189 -10.00 7.14 6.96
CA ALA A 189 -10.82 6.91 5.75
C ALA A 189 -12.09 6.09 6.01
N ARG A 190 -12.06 5.19 7.01
CA ARG A 190 -13.22 4.40 7.44
C ARG A 190 -14.32 5.29 8.03
N ASP A 191 -13.97 6.24 8.87
CA ASP A 191 -14.93 7.08 9.60
C ASP A 191 -15.56 8.09 8.64
N VAL A 192 -14.76 8.66 7.73
CA VAL A 192 -15.28 9.51 6.64
C VAL A 192 -16.28 8.74 5.77
N LYS A 193 -15.99 7.49 5.43
CA LYS A 193 -16.93 6.64 4.69
C LYS A 193 -18.23 6.37 5.44
N ALA A 194 -18.13 6.08 6.74
CA ALA A 194 -19.30 5.82 7.58
C ALA A 194 -20.22 7.05 7.62
N ARG A 195 -19.66 8.25 7.82
CA ARG A 195 -20.43 9.52 7.78
C ARG A 195 -21.10 9.75 6.42
N ARG A 196 -20.38 9.59 5.33
CA ARG A 196 -20.97 9.75 3.97
C ARG A 196 -22.09 8.75 3.70
N ALA A 197 -21.97 7.52 4.20
CA ALA A 197 -23.03 6.50 4.08
C ALA A 197 -24.25 6.84 4.93
N ALA A 198 -24.07 7.56 6.05
CA ALA A 198 -25.14 8.05 6.91
C ALA A 198 -25.78 9.36 6.42
N GLY A 199 -25.37 9.92 5.27
CA GLY A 199 -25.87 11.18 4.73
C GLY A 199 -25.41 12.43 5.48
N GLN A 200 -24.38 12.29 6.31
CA GLN A 200 -23.75 13.39 7.05
C GLN A 200 -22.53 13.87 6.26
N SER A 201 -22.68 14.95 5.53
CA SER A 201 -21.59 15.63 4.79
C SER A 201 -20.84 16.61 5.67
#